data_21d88426e903b72bfa5bb6646e8e8e1c
#
_entry.id   21d88426e903b72bfa5bb6646e8e8e1c
#
_cell.length_a   1.000
_cell.length_b   1.000
_cell.length_c   1.000
_cell.angle_alpha   90.00
_cell.angle_beta   90.00
_cell.angle_gamma   90.00
#
_symmetry.space_group_name_H-M   'P 1'
#
loop_
_entity.id
_entity.type
_entity.pdbx_description
1 polymer ?
#
loop_
_entity_poly.entity_id
_entity_poly.type
_entity_poly.pdbx_seq_one_letter_code
_entity_poly.pdbx_strand_id
1 'polypeptide(L)' 'MKVRASVKRICEKCKVIKRKGVVRVICPANPRHKQRQG' A
#
# COMPACT_ATOMS: atom_id res chain seq x y z
N MET A 1 -6.32 5.84 3.89
CA MET A 1 -4.89 5.49 3.72
C MET A 1 -4.29 5.13 5.07
N LYS A 2 -3.51 4.07 5.12
CA LYS A 2 -2.85 3.64 6.34
C LYS A 2 -1.37 4.00 6.27
N VAL A 3 -0.85 4.57 7.32
CA VAL A 3 0.58 4.89 7.42
C VAL A 3 1.18 4.02 8.50
N ARG A 4 2.05 3.08 8.09
CA ARG A 4 2.67 2.12 9.01
C ARG A 4 4.10 1.82 8.59
N ALA A 5 4.89 1.36 9.55
CA ALA A 5 6.27 0.94 9.27
C ALA A 5 6.30 -0.29 8.37
N SER A 6 5.27 -1.13 8.42
CA SER A 6 5.17 -2.33 7.60
C SER A 6 3.87 -2.30 6.81
N VAL A 7 3.98 -2.39 5.49
CA VAL A 7 2.81 -2.42 4.61
C VAL A 7 2.78 -3.73 3.85
N LYS A 8 1.59 -4.26 3.62
CA LYS A 8 1.39 -5.53 2.92
C LYS A 8 0.16 -5.44 2.05
N ARG A 9 0.12 -6.26 1.00
CA ARG A 9 -1.09 -6.46 0.22
C ARG A 9 -2.17 -7.06 1.12
N ILE A 10 -3.36 -6.50 1.05
CA ILE A 10 -4.50 -7.00 1.81
C ILE A 10 -5.33 -7.95 0.96
N CYS A 11 -5.39 -7.71 -0.33
CA CYS A 11 -6.10 -8.57 -1.27
C CYS A 11 -5.22 -8.84 -2.49
N GLU A 12 -5.63 -9.78 -3.32
CA GLU A 12 -4.85 -10.18 -4.49
C GLU A 12 -4.78 -9.09 -5.56
N LYS A 13 -5.66 -8.09 -5.49
CA LYS A 13 -5.64 -6.98 -6.43
C LYS A 13 -4.77 -5.82 -5.96
N CYS A 14 -4.30 -5.85 -4.74
CA CYS A 14 -3.40 -4.84 -4.23
C CYS A 14 -2.04 -4.95 -4.90
N LYS A 15 -1.42 -3.80 -5.15
CA LYS A 15 -0.09 -3.73 -5.73
C LYS A 15 0.84 -3.00 -4.79
N VAL A 16 2.05 -3.52 -4.67
CA VAL A 16 3.08 -2.88 -3.88
C VAL A 16 3.98 -2.09 -4.81
N ILE A 17 4.11 -0.81 -4.55
CA ILE A 17 4.97 0.08 -5.34
C ILE A 17 5.97 0.77 -4.42
N LYS A 18 7.06 1.25 -4.99
CA LYS A 18 8.08 1.96 -4.24
C LYS A 18 8.33 3.31 -4.92
N ARG A 19 8.20 4.39 -4.17
CA ARG A 19 8.44 5.74 -4.66
C ARG A 19 9.34 6.50 -3.72
N LYS A 20 10.43 7.05 -4.25
CA LYS A 20 11.39 7.85 -3.47
C LYS A 20 11.82 7.13 -2.19
N GLY A 21 12.03 5.83 -2.29
CA GLY A 21 12.44 5.02 -1.15
C GLY A 21 11.31 4.67 -0.18
N VAL A 22 10.09 5.06 -0.50
CA VAL A 22 8.92 4.77 0.34
C VAL A 22 8.07 3.69 -0.33
N VAL A 23 7.82 2.62 0.40
CA VAL A 23 6.98 1.53 -0.08
C VAL A 23 5.52 1.91 0.13
N ARG A 24 4.72 1.72 -0.90
CA ARG A 24 3.28 2.00 -0.85
C ARG A 24 2.51 0.84 -1.42
N VAL A 25 1.32 0.63 -0.88
CA VAL A 25 0.39 -0.37 -1.40
C VAL A 25 -0.82 0.36 -1.93
N ILE A 26 -1.21 0.03 -3.15
CA ILE A 26 -2.43 0.59 -3.76
C ILE A 26 -3.32 -0.56 -4.18
N CYS A 27 -4.61 -0.33 -4.07
CA CYS A 27 -5.60 -1.33 -4.48
C CYS A 27 -6.68 -0.63 -5.32
N PRO A 28 -6.69 -0.86 -6.62
CA PRO A 28 -7.69 -0.22 -7.49
C PRO A 28 -9.12 -0.70 -7.20
N ALA A 29 -9.24 -1.91 -6.67
CA ALA A 29 -10.55 -2.47 -6.34
C ALA A 29 -11.09 -1.91 -5.03
N ASN A 30 -10.21 -1.61 -4.07
CA ASN A 30 -10.63 -1.10 -2.78
C ASN A 30 -9.66 -0.04 -2.28
N PRO A 31 -10.04 1.25 -2.35
CA PRO A 31 -9.15 2.34 -1.93
C PRO A 31 -8.81 2.32 -0.45
N ARG A 32 -9.57 1.61 0.36
CA ARG A 32 -9.29 1.47 1.79
C ARG A 32 -8.03 0.66 2.07
N HIS A 33 -7.58 -0.11 1.08
CA HIS A 33 -6.36 -0.92 1.22
C HIS A 33 -5.11 -0.11 0.93
N LYS A 34 -5.25 1.14 0.55
CA LYS A 34 -4.12 2.00 0.27
C LYS A 34 -3.28 2.20 1.52
N GLN A 35 -1.98 1.99 1.39
CA GLN A 35 -1.05 2.06 2.52
C GLN A 35 0.19 2.83 2.12
N ARG A 36 0.89 3.33 3.11
CA ARG A 36 2.15 4.03 2.94
C ARG A 36 3.06 3.64 4.09
N GLN A 37 4.29 3.29 3.75
CA GLN A 37 5.30 3.02 4.76
C GLN A 37 5.78 4.35 5.35
N GLY A 38 5.59 4.52 6.61
CA GLY A 38 5.97 5.77 7.24
C GLY A 38 6.81 5.62 8.48
#